data_d555409e15871f48eb4adb59f9ad414b
#
_entry.id   d555409e15871f48eb4adb59f9ad414b
#
_cell.length_a   1.000
_cell.length_b   1.000
_cell.length_c   1.000
_cell.angle_alpha   90.00
_cell.angle_beta   90.00
_cell.angle_gamma   90.00
#
_symmetry.space_group_name_H-M   'P 1'
#
loop_
_entity.id
_entity.type
_entity.pdbx_description
1 polymer ?
#
loop_
_entity_poly.entity_id
_entity_poly.type
_entity_poly.pdbx_seq_one_letter_code
_entity_poly.pdbx_strand_id
1 'polypeptide(L)'
;MTVTAHHHTLEIRNLSVRAGGVEILSGIHADIRCGEVTALVGPNGAGKTTLLLAILGLVRYTGEIRFCRAEEHGEGAPRIGYVPQRLDFDRNAPMTVLDFLALSSQRYPVVFGHSARSKRSARETLARVGVDHLISRPLGKLSGGELQRILLSLALRDDPDILLLDEPVSGADLSGEGLFCEFLGQIHSESRFSLLLVSHDLSVVSRHADRVICLNRRIICQGATTEMLTPENLEAMYGSGAHLVSHGPADGSGHLHPPPAADGDGNKRD
;
A
#
# COMPACT_ATOMS: atom_id res chain seq x y z
N MET A 1 -31.03 -5.03 -18.90
CA MET A 1 -30.04 -5.37 -17.87
C MET A 1 -28.68 -5.27 -18.51
N THR A 2 -28.06 -4.10 -18.44
CA THR A 2 -26.70 -3.86 -18.99
C THR A 2 -25.71 -4.44 -17.98
N VAL A 3 -25.08 -5.55 -18.35
CA VAL A 3 -23.94 -6.09 -17.62
C VAL A 3 -22.84 -5.04 -17.75
N THR A 4 -22.61 -4.24 -16.72
CA THR A 4 -21.45 -3.37 -16.63
C THR A 4 -20.22 -4.29 -16.64
N ALA A 5 -19.54 -4.33 -17.79
CA ALA A 5 -18.22 -4.97 -17.87
C ALA A 5 -17.31 -4.25 -16.88
N HIS A 6 -17.04 -4.88 -15.74
CA HIS A 6 -16.05 -4.36 -14.78
C HIS A 6 -14.69 -4.45 -15.44
N HIS A 7 -14.17 -3.32 -15.89
CA HIS A 7 -12.81 -3.24 -16.39
C HIS A 7 -11.84 -3.45 -15.21
N HIS A 8 -11.00 -4.46 -15.30
CA HIS A 8 -9.93 -4.68 -14.32
C HIS A 8 -8.70 -3.85 -14.72
N THR A 9 -8.07 -3.18 -13.78
CA THR A 9 -6.76 -2.56 -14.01
C THR A 9 -5.66 -3.61 -13.97
N LEU A 10 -5.83 -4.62 -13.11
CA LEU A 10 -4.85 -5.68 -12.89
C LEU A 10 -5.57 -7.02 -12.68
N GLU A 11 -5.13 -8.03 -13.39
CA GLU A 11 -5.56 -9.42 -13.21
C GLU A 11 -4.35 -10.32 -12.91
N ILE A 12 -4.44 -11.10 -11.86
CA ILE A 12 -3.41 -12.05 -11.43
C ILE A 12 -3.96 -13.47 -11.57
N ARG A 13 -3.24 -14.34 -12.29
CA ARG A 13 -3.62 -15.73 -12.53
C ARG A 13 -2.53 -16.69 -12.09
N ASN A 14 -2.86 -17.58 -11.16
CA ASN A 14 -1.99 -18.66 -10.67
C ASN A 14 -0.58 -18.22 -10.30
N LEU A 15 -0.47 -17.03 -9.67
CA LEU A 15 0.83 -16.48 -9.30
C LEU A 15 1.39 -17.20 -8.08
N SER A 16 2.64 -17.66 -8.19
CA SER A 16 3.39 -18.24 -7.09
C SER A 16 4.78 -17.64 -7.01
N VAL A 17 5.26 -17.40 -5.78
CA VAL A 17 6.59 -16.85 -5.50
C VAL A 17 7.34 -17.77 -4.56
N ARG A 18 8.60 -18.08 -4.89
CA ARG A 18 9.52 -18.83 -4.04
C ARG A 18 10.78 -18.03 -3.76
N ALA A 19 11.23 -18.03 -2.51
CA ALA A 19 12.49 -17.42 -2.10
C ALA A 19 13.24 -18.38 -1.15
N GLY A 20 14.53 -18.61 -1.44
CA GLY A 20 15.35 -19.52 -0.61
C GLY A 20 14.79 -20.94 -0.51
N GLY A 21 14.11 -21.44 -1.54
CA GLY A 21 13.46 -22.76 -1.53
C GLY A 21 12.11 -22.83 -0.80
N VAL A 22 11.70 -21.74 -0.12
CA VAL A 22 10.42 -21.64 0.58
C VAL A 22 9.38 -21.00 -0.33
N GLU A 23 8.18 -21.56 -0.34
CA GLU A 23 7.04 -20.98 -1.04
C GLU A 23 6.42 -19.86 -0.20
N ILE A 24 6.50 -18.63 -0.70
CA ILE A 24 5.98 -17.42 -0.03
C ILE A 24 4.52 -17.18 -0.44
N LEU A 25 4.23 -17.31 -1.74
CA LEU A 25 2.89 -17.21 -2.31
C LEU A 25 2.61 -18.43 -3.17
N SER A 26 1.40 -18.97 -3.11
CA SER A 26 1.00 -20.19 -3.80
C SER A 26 -0.34 -20.02 -4.50
N GLY A 27 -0.33 -20.07 -5.84
CA GLY A 27 -1.53 -20.11 -6.67
C GLY A 27 -2.47 -18.93 -6.47
N ILE A 28 -1.95 -17.70 -6.41
CA ILE A 28 -2.73 -16.49 -6.22
C ILE A 28 -3.57 -16.18 -7.48
N HIS A 29 -4.87 -15.99 -7.28
CA HIS A 29 -5.81 -15.49 -8.28
C HIS A 29 -6.50 -14.26 -7.70
N ALA A 30 -6.28 -13.08 -8.29
CA ALA A 30 -6.85 -11.82 -7.81
C ALA A 30 -7.14 -10.87 -8.96
N ASP A 31 -8.09 -9.98 -8.74
CA ASP A 31 -8.38 -8.86 -9.63
C ASP A 31 -8.48 -7.54 -8.87
N ILE A 32 -7.95 -6.47 -9.48
CA ILE A 32 -8.09 -5.10 -9.01
C ILE A 32 -8.87 -4.35 -10.08
N ARG A 33 -9.98 -3.75 -9.68
CA ARG A 33 -10.88 -3.06 -10.60
C ARG A 33 -10.48 -1.61 -10.80
N CYS A 34 -10.79 -1.10 -12.00
CA CYS A 34 -10.52 0.29 -12.34
C CYS A 34 -11.22 1.26 -11.39
N GLY A 35 -10.44 2.19 -10.84
CA GLY A 35 -10.95 3.27 -10.01
C GLY A 35 -11.45 2.85 -8.63
N GLU A 36 -11.30 1.58 -8.24
CA GLU A 36 -11.69 1.09 -6.90
C GLU A 36 -10.49 1.09 -5.94
N VAL A 37 -10.79 1.23 -4.66
CA VAL A 37 -9.86 1.03 -3.55
C VAL A 37 -9.96 -0.43 -3.11
N THR A 38 -8.89 -1.20 -3.35
CA THR A 38 -8.77 -2.58 -2.89
C THR A 38 -7.81 -2.65 -1.71
N ALA A 39 -8.25 -3.17 -0.58
CA ALA A 39 -7.37 -3.45 0.55
C ALA A 39 -6.81 -4.86 0.49
N LEU A 40 -5.50 -5.00 0.75
CA LEU A 40 -4.83 -6.29 0.92
C LEU A 40 -4.53 -6.49 2.40
N VAL A 41 -5.23 -7.42 3.03
CA VAL A 41 -5.14 -7.70 4.46
C VAL A 41 -4.59 -9.09 4.73
N GLY A 42 -4.02 -9.30 5.91
CA GLY A 42 -3.47 -10.59 6.33
C GLY A 42 -2.41 -10.47 7.41
N PRO A 43 -2.06 -11.57 8.08
CA PRO A 43 -1.06 -11.58 9.15
C PRO A 43 0.34 -11.17 8.65
N ASN A 44 1.23 -10.88 9.62
CA ASN A 44 2.64 -10.67 9.30
C ASN A 44 3.23 -11.94 8.69
N GLY A 45 4.00 -11.80 7.62
CA GLY A 45 4.54 -12.94 6.87
C GLY A 45 3.55 -13.62 5.91
N ALA A 46 2.34 -13.09 5.74
CA ALA A 46 1.35 -13.60 4.78
C ALA A 46 1.76 -13.46 3.31
N GLY A 47 2.79 -12.65 3.01
CA GLY A 47 3.26 -12.42 1.64
C GLY A 47 2.74 -11.15 1.00
N LYS A 48 2.14 -10.21 1.76
CA LYS A 48 1.55 -8.96 1.23
C LYS A 48 2.57 -8.13 0.43
N THR A 49 3.69 -7.76 1.05
CA THR A 49 4.79 -7.05 0.36
C THR A 49 5.34 -7.85 -0.82
N THR A 50 5.45 -9.17 -0.68
CA THR A 50 5.93 -10.04 -1.77
C THR A 50 4.99 -9.98 -2.97
N LEU A 51 3.67 -9.92 -2.76
CA LEU A 51 2.69 -9.75 -3.83
C LEU A 51 2.86 -8.40 -4.53
N LEU A 52 3.04 -7.29 -3.77
CA LEU A 52 3.31 -5.98 -4.36
C LEU A 52 4.61 -5.99 -5.18
N LEU A 53 5.68 -6.60 -4.65
CA LEU A 53 6.95 -6.72 -5.37
C LEU A 53 6.84 -7.58 -6.63
N ALA A 54 5.99 -8.61 -6.63
CA ALA A 54 5.70 -9.39 -7.83
C ALA A 54 4.95 -8.56 -8.89
N ILE A 55 3.96 -7.75 -8.48
CA ILE A 55 3.23 -6.83 -9.37
C ILE A 55 4.19 -5.82 -9.99
N LEU A 56 5.17 -5.33 -9.22
CA LEU A 56 6.21 -4.41 -9.68
C LEU A 56 7.29 -5.08 -10.56
N GLY A 57 7.27 -6.42 -10.69
CA GLY A 57 8.31 -7.16 -11.41
C GLY A 57 9.67 -7.21 -10.69
N LEU A 58 9.71 -6.89 -9.39
CA LEU A 58 10.94 -6.82 -8.58
C LEU A 58 11.34 -8.18 -7.97
N VAL A 59 10.46 -9.17 -8.01
CA VAL A 59 10.73 -10.56 -7.61
C VAL A 59 10.32 -11.53 -8.71
N ARG A 60 10.99 -12.68 -8.77
CA ARG A 60 10.64 -13.74 -9.73
C ARG A 60 9.38 -14.45 -9.26
N TYR A 61 8.46 -14.68 -10.18
CA TYR A 61 7.23 -15.43 -9.94
C TYR A 61 6.93 -16.39 -11.11
N THR A 62 6.03 -17.33 -10.89
CA THR A 62 5.36 -18.14 -11.90
C THR A 62 3.90 -17.74 -11.98
N GLY A 63 3.21 -18.07 -13.08
CA GLY A 63 1.85 -17.59 -13.33
C GLY A 63 1.86 -16.33 -14.19
N GLU A 64 0.81 -15.55 -14.13
CA GLU A 64 0.59 -14.43 -15.04
C GLU A 64 0.07 -13.20 -14.30
N ILE A 65 0.58 -12.05 -14.65
CA ILE A 65 0.09 -10.73 -14.24
C ILE A 65 -0.24 -9.97 -15.51
N ARG A 66 -1.51 -9.60 -15.67
CA ARG A 66 -2.01 -8.81 -16.81
C ARG A 66 -2.48 -7.46 -16.33
N PHE A 67 -2.01 -6.41 -16.99
CA PHE A 67 -2.55 -5.07 -16.81
C PHE A 67 -3.54 -4.79 -17.93
N CYS A 68 -4.76 -4.43 -17.55
CA CYS A 68 -5.81 -4.02 -18.47
C CYS A 68 -5.92 -2.50 -18.38
N ARG A 69 -5.54 -1.79 -19.42
CA ARG A 69 -5.75 -0.35 -19.49
C ARG A 69 -7.17 -0.05 -19.94
N ALA A 70 -7.80 0.96 -19.33
CA ALA A 70 -8.98 1.57 -19.92
C ALA A 70 -8.60 2.19 -21.27
N GLU A 71 -9.49 2.10 -22.27
CA GLU A 71 -9.26 2.63 -23.63
C GLU A 71 -8.87 4.11 -23.64
N GLU A 72 -9.27 4.87 -22.60
CA GLU A 72 -8.99 6.29 -22.44
C GLU A 72 -7.50 6.61 -22.17
N HIS A 73 -6.66 5.63 -21.79
CA HIS A 73 -5.25 5.85 -21.39
C HIS A 73 -4.23 5.49 -22.50
N GLY A 74 -4.68 5.09 -23.69
CA GLY A 74 -3.85 4.81 -24.86
C GLY A 74 -3.01 3.52 -24.75
N GLU A 75 -2.28 3.21 -25.82
CA GLU A 75 -1.36 2.05 -25.89
C GLU A 75 -0.08 2.34 -25.09
N GLY A 76 0.38 1.37 -24.27
CA GLY A 76 1.66 1.44 -23.56
C GLY A 76 1.69 0.61 -22.28
N ALA A 77 2.84 0.53 -21.62
CA ALA A 77 2.99 -0.11 -20.32
C ALA A 77 2.20 0.67 -19.24
N PRO A 78 1.58 -0.03 -18.26
CA PRO A 78 0.88 0.62 -17.17
C PRO A 78 1.85 1.47 -16.34
N ARG A 79 1.36 2.63 -15.90
CA ARG A 79 2.10 3.48 -14.97
C ARG A 79 1.73 3.06 -13.55
N ILE A 80 2.71 2.59 -12.81
CA ILE A 80 2.52 2.10 -11.44
C ILE A 80 3.19 3.09 -10.48
N GLY A 81 2.40 3.67 -9.58
CA GLY A 81 2.92 4.39 -8.42
C GLY A 81 3.14 3.40 -7.26
N TYR A 82 4.24 3.54 -6.52
CA TYR A 82 4.50 2.69 -5.36
C TYR A 82 5.04 3.49 -4.18
N VAL A 83 4.43 3.27 -3.02
CA VAL A 83 4.89 3.81 -1.73
C VAL A 83 5.25 2.62 -0.85
N PRO A 84 6.55 2.41 -0.54
CA PRO A 84 7.00 1.33 0.31
C PRO A 84 6.67 1.60 1.78
N GLN A 85 6.56 0.54 2.58
CA GLN A 85 6.36 0.61 4.03
C GLN A 85 7.45 1.43 4.73
N ARG A 86 8.70 1.27 4.29
CA ARG A 86 9.85 2.01 4.81
C ARG A 86 10.77 2.40 3.67
N LEU A 87 11.26 3.61 3.75
CA LEU A 87 12.38 4.06 2.93
C LEU A 87 13.66 3.94 3.79
N ASP A 88 14.54 3.03 3.37
CA ASP A 88 15.84 2.87 4.03
C ASP A 88 16.83 3.88 3.43
N PHE A 89 17.26 4.84 4.23
CA PHE A 89 18.24 5.83 3.85
C PHE A 89 19.00 6.34 5.09
N ASP A 90 20.21 6.79 4.91
CA ASP A 90 20.97 7.44 5.98
C ASP A 90 20.33 8.79 6.34
N ARG A 91 19.72 8.86 7.53
CA ARG A 91 19.09 10.09 8.03
C ARG A 91 20.07 11.26 8.23
N ASN A 92 21.37 10.98 8.32
CA ASN A 92 22.41 12.00 8.42
C ASN A 92 22.91 12.48 7.07
N ALA A 93 22.51 11.84 5.97
CA ALA A 93 22.86 12.28 4.63
C ALA A 93 22.37 13.73 4.41
N PRO A 94 23.20 14.62 3.88
CA PRO A 94 22.84 16.02 3.62
C PRO A 94 21.97 16.14 2.35
N MET A 95 20.87 15.37 2.30
CA MET A 95 19.96 15.32 1.16
C MET A 95 18.67 16.06 1.53
N THR A 96 18.28 17.04 0.70
CA THR A 96 17.00 17.74 0.83
C THR A 96 15.88 17.02 0.09
N VAL A 97 14.63 17.39 0.36
CA VAL A 97 13.46 16.92 -0.40
C VAL A 97 13.61 17.21 -1.90
N LEU A 98 14.13 18.39 -2.26
CA LEU A 98 14.39 18.74 -3.66
C LEU A 98 15.43 17.81 -4.29
N ASP A 99 16.53 17.50 -3.58
CA ASP A 99 17.55 16.57 -4.07
C ASP A 99 16.93 15.20 -4.37
N PHE A 100 16.14 14.70 -3.42
CA PHE A 100 15.46 13.41 -3.54
C PHE A 100 14.53 13.34 -4.75
N LEU A 101 13.67 14.34 -4.93
CA LEU A 101 12.76 14.39 -6.08
C LEU A 101 13.52 14.59 -7.42
N ALA A 102 14.64 15.30 -7.38
CA ALA A 102 15.46 15.52 -8.56
C ALA A 102 16.17 14.24 -9.05
N LEU A 103 16.48 13.27 -8.17
CA LEU A 103 17.10 11.99 -8.56
C LEU A 103 16.30 11.24 -9.63
N SER A 104 14.98 11.37 -9.60
CA SER A 104 14.09 10.69 -10.54
C SER A 104 13.75 11.49 -11.79
N SER A 105 14.10 12.78 -11.86
CA SER A 105 13.71 13.70 -12.95
C SER A 105 14.88 14.36 -13.68
N GLN A 106 16.08 14.33 -13.09
CA GLN A 106 17.27 15.04 -13.59
C GLN A 106 18.27 14.05 -14.18
N ARG A 107 18.85 14.41 -15.33
CA ARG A 107 19.83 13.55 -16.05
C ARG A 107 21.27 13.71 -15.57
N TYR A 108 21.58 14.74 -14.79
CA TYR A 108 22.90 15.00 -14.24
C TYR A 108 22.88 14.99 -12.71
N PRO A 109 24.03 14.69 -12.05
CA PRO A 109 24.09 14.60 -10.61
C PRO A 109 23.62 15.86 -9.89
N VAL A 110 22.84 15.71 -8.82
CA VAL A 110 22.28 16.82 -8.02
C VAL A 110 23.35 17.72 -7.39
N VAL A 111 24.57 17.22 -7.24
CA VAL A 111 25.74 17.99 -6.77
C VAL A 111 26.08 19.19 -7.65
N PHE A 112 25.69 19.17 -8.92
CA PHE A 112 25.83 20.30 -9.85
C PHE A 112 24.64 21.27 -9.81
N GLY A 113 23.75 21.10 -8.83
CA GLY A 113 22.57 21.93 -8.64
C GLY A 113 21.32 21.38 -9.32
N HIS A 114 20.29 22.19 -9.35
CA HIS A 114 18.96 21.81 -9.87
C HIS A 114 18.55 22.70 -11.02
N SER A 115 18.03 22.12 -12.10
CA SER A 115 17.44 22.88 -13.19
C SER A 115 16.18 23.62 -12.76
N ALA A 116 15.85 24.72 -13.42
CA ALA A 116 14.59 25.43 -13.16
C ALA A 116 13.36 24.53 -13.39
N ARG A 117 13.44 23.62 -14.38
CA ARG A 117 12.40 22.62 -14.69
C ARG A 117 12.26 21.64 -13.53
N SER A 118 13.37 21.10 -12.99
CA SER A 118 13.33 20.16 -11.86
C SER A 118 12.72 20.80 -10.60
N LYS A 119 13.12 22.06 -10.30
CA LYS A 119 12.56 22.81 -9.17
C LYS A 119 11.05 23.05 -9.31
N ARG A 120 10.58 23.41 -10.53
CA ARG A 120 9.18 23.62 -10.81
C ARG A 120 8.41 22.31 -10.65
N SER A 121 8.84 21.23 -11.29
CA SER A 121 8.22 19.91 -11.22
C SER A 121 8.15 19.42 -9.78
N ALA A 122 9.22 19.57 -8.99
CA ALA A 122 9.22 19.19 -7.58
C ALA A 122 8.17 19.97 -6.77
N ARG A 123 8.04 21.28 -6.98
CA ARG A 123 7.02 22.09 -6.29
C ARG A 123 5.61 21.68 -6.68
N GLU A 124 5.33 21.50 -7.97
CA GLU A 124 4.02 21.06 -8.47
C GLU A 124 3.65 19.69 -7.87
N THR A 125 4.59 18.75 -7.85
CA THR A 125 4.42 17.42 -7.28
C THR A 125 4.11 17.50 -5.78
N LEU A 126 4.86 18.28 -4.99
CA LEU A 126 4.66 18.45 -3.56
C LEU A 126 3.37 19.21 -3.23
N ALA A 127 2.98 20.18 -4.05
CA ALA A 127 1.74 20.95 -3.87
C ALA A 127 0.49 20.07 -3.96
N ARG A 128 0.51 19.01 -4.82
CA ARG A 128 -0.61 18.05 -4.92
C ARG A 128 -0.91 17.35 -3.58
N VAL A 129 0.07 17.26 -2.70
CA VAL A 129 -0.05 16.60 -1.39
C VAL A 129 0.11 17.58 -0.21
N GLY A 130 0.12 18.90 -0.48
CA GLY A 130 0.13 19.97 0.53
C GLY A 130 1.42 20.07 1.34
N VAL A 131 2.58 19.67 0.78
CA VAL A 131 3.89 19.71 1.48
C VAL A 131 4.98 20.45 0.69
N ASP A 132 4.63 21.35 -0.20
CA ASP A 132 5.56 22.15 -1.02
C ASP A 132 6.48 23.05 -0.18
N HIS A 133 6.05 23.45 1.02
CA HIS A 133 6.84 24.19 2.00
C HIS A 133 8.06 23.39 2.52
N LEU A 134 8.06 22.07 2.38
CA LEU A 134 9.15 21.19 2.82
C LEU A 134 10.27 21.01 1.78
N ILE A 135 10.17 21.61 0.59
CA ILE A 135 11.06 21.36 -0.55
C ILE A 135 12.55 21.51 -0.21
N SER A 136 12.93 22.43 0.66
CA SER A 136 14.31 22.68 1.07
C SER A 136 14.70 21.97 2.37
N ARG A 137 13.79 21.22 2.99
CA ARG A 137 14.04 20.56 4.28
C ARG A 137 14.89 19.30 4.08
N PRO A 138 15.87 19.02 4.95
CA PRO A 138 16.62 17.76 4.91
C PRO A 138 15.68 16.57 5.15
N LEU A 139 15.80 15.50 4.35
CA LEU A 139 14.98 14.29 4.48
C LEU A 139 15.04 13.68 5.88
N GLY A 140 16.23 13.63 6.48
CA GLY A 140 16.40 13.05 7.81
C GLY A 140 15.73 13.84 8.94
N LYS A 141 15.27 15.07 8.68
CA LYS A 141 14.57 15.93 9.66
C LYS A 141 13.04 15.90 9.49
N LEU A 142 12.53 15.08 8.59
CA LEU A 142 11.10 14.94 8.39
C LEU A 142 10.49 14.01 9.44
N SER A 143 9.25 14.31 9.82
CA SER A 143 8.41 13.35 10.55
C SER A 143 8.01 12.18 9.64
N GLY A 144 7.53 11.08 10.21
CA GLY A 144 7.06 9.93 9.43
C GLY A 144 5.96 10.33 8.44
N GLY A 145 4.95 11.09 8.88
CA GLY A 145 3.86 11.53 8.03
C GLY A 145 4.29 12.50 6.92
N GLU A 146 5.25 13.42 7.20
CA GLU A 146 5.81 14.30 6.16
C GLU A 146 6.55 13.47 5.09
N LEU A 147 7.35 12.50 5.49
CA LEU A 147 8.06 11.61 4.58
C LEU A 147 7.07 10.79 3.73
N GLN A 148 6.01 10.25 4.34
CA GLN A 148 4.96 9.51 3.65
C GLN A 148 4.29 10.35 2.57
N ARG A 149 3.93 11.60 2.88
CA ARG A 149 3.35 12.52 1.88
C ARG A 149 4.32 12.82 0.74
N ILE A 150 5.62 12.95 1.02
CA ILE A 150 6.63 13.13 -0.03
C ILE A 150 6.75 11.88 -0.91
N LEU A 151 6.76 10.67 -0.32
CA LEU A 151 6.76 9.43 -1.09
C LEU A 151 5.49 9.29 -1.94
N LEU A 152 4.32 9.62 -1.37
CA LEU A 152 3.06 9.65 -2.10
C LEU A 152 3.10 10.64 -3.26
N SER A 153 3.67 11.84 -3.05
CA SER A 153 3.83 12.83 -4.12
C SER A 153 4.65 12.29 -5.29
N LEU A 154 5.73 11.57 -4.99
CA LEU A 154 6.57 10.94 -6.00
C LEU A 154 5.83 9.83 -6.77
N ALA A 155 5.06 9.00 -6.05
CA ALA A 155 4.27 7.92 -6.64
C ALA A 155 3.13 8.44 -7.55
N LEU A 156 2.59 9.63 -7.25
CA LEU A 156 1.51 10.28 -8.02
C LEU A 156 2.02 11.16 -9.18
N ARG A 157 3.34 11.39 -9.28
CA ARG A 157 3.92 12.38 -10.20
C ARG A 157 3.58 12.16 -11.66
N ASP A 158 3.59 10.91 -12.10
CA ASP A 158 3.42 10.55 -13.51
C ASP A 158 1.99 10.04 -13.79
N ASP A 159 1.01 10.47 -12.99
CA ASP A 159 -0.41 10.10 -13.06
C ASP A 159 -0.60 8.59 -13.26
N PRO A 160 -0.38 7.79 -12.21
CA PRO A 160 -0.39 6.32 -12.29
C PRO A 160 -1.78 5.77 -12.67
N ASP A 161 -1.79 4.65 -13.40
CA ASP A 161 -3.00 3.87 -13.64
C ASP A 161 -3.40 3.06 -12.39
N ILE A 162 -2.39 2.66 -11.60
CA ILE A 162 -2.55 1.98 -10.30
C ILE A 162 -1.53 2.50 -9.29
N LEU A 163 -1.99 2.75 -8.07
CA LEU A 163 -1.16 3.12 -6.93
C LEU A 163 -1.10 1.96 -5.93
N LEU A 164 0.11 1.54 -5.58
CA LEU A 164 0.37 0.50 -4.60
C LEU A 164 0.92 1.13 -3.33
N LEU A 165 0.28 0.90 -2.19
CA LEU A 165 0.70 1.42 -0.89
C LEU A 165 0.97 0.24 0.06
N ASP A 166 2.21 0.11 0.53
CA ASP A 166 2.61 -0.95 1.46
C ASP A 166 2.67 -0.40 2.89
N GLU A 167 1.60 -0.59 3.67
CA GLU A 167 1.45 -0.12 5.05
C GLU A 167 1.92 1.34 5.23
N PRO A 168 1.36 2.31 4.51
CA PRO A 168 1.92 3.65 4.36
C PRO A 168 1.98 4.46 5.66
N VAL A 169 1.31 4.03 6.73
CA VAL A 169 1.23 4.73 8.02
C VAL A 169 1.68 3.86 9.19
N SER A 170 2.45 2.79 8.93
CA SER A 170 3.01 1.97 9.99
C SER A 170 3.90 2.82 10.93
N GLY A 171 3.47 2.98 12.20
CA GLY A 171 4.17 3.77 13.22
C GLY A 171 3.64 5.21 13.41
N ALA A 172 2.58 5.63 12.72
CA ALA A 172 1.78 6.78 13.12
C ALA A 172 0.85 6.38 14.28
N ASP A 173 0.42 7.38 15.08
CA ASP A 173 -0.68 7.18 16.01
C ASP A 173 -2.00 6.98 15.23
N LEU A 174 -3.00 6.39 15.87
CA LEU A 174 -4.31 6.09 15.26
C LEU A 174 -4.96 7.30 14.58
N SER A 175 -4.74 8.50 15.13
CA SER A 175 -5.23 9.76 14.55
C SER A 175 -4.52 10.10 13.24
N GLY A 176 -3.22 9.82 13.14
CA GLY A 176 -2.43 10.07 11.92
C GLY A 176 -2.79 9.15 10.77
N GLU A 177 -3.13 7.89 11.05
CA GLU A 177 -3.56 6.91 10.03
C GLU A 177 -4.90 7.30 9.40
N GLY A 178 -5.89 7.64 10.22
CA GLY A 178 -7.19 8.11 9.74
C GLY A 178 -7.09 9.34 8.85
N LEU A 179 -6.33 10.35 9.28
CA LEU A 179 -6.12 11.59 8.52
C LEU A 179 -5.39 11.33 7.18
N PHE A 180 -4.44 10.40 7.15
CA PHE A 180 -3.77 10.02 5.91
C PHE A 180 -4.73 9.33 4.93
N CYS A 181 -5.59 8.43 5.42
CA CYS A 181 -6.57 7.74 4.58
C CYS A 181 -7.66 8.68 4.05
N GLU A 182 -8.14 9.64 4.87
CA GLU A 182 -9.05 10.69 4.41
C GLU A 182 -8.41 11.54 3.31
N PHE A 183 -7.17 11.98 3.52
CA PHE A 183 -6.41 12.72 2.53
C PHE A 183 -6.21 11.92 1.24
N LEU A 184 -5.87 10.62 1.35
CA LEU A 184 -5.74 9.73 0.19
C LEU A 184 -7.06 9.57 -0.56
N GLY A 185 -8.19 9.46 0.17
CA GLY A 185 -9.53 9.41 -0.40
C GLY A 185 -9.88 10.66 -1.20
N GLN A 186 -9.47 11.85 -0.75
CA GLN A 186 -9.66 13.10 -1.50
C GLN A 186 -8.89 13.06 -2.84
N ILE A 187 -7.58 12.72 -2.80
CA ILE A 187 -6.77 12.61 -4.02
C ILE A 187 -7.32 11.54 -4.96
N HIS A 188 -7.76 10.40 -4.44
CA HIS A 188 -8.33 9.31 -5.23
C HIS A 188 -9.63 9.75 -5.94
N SER A 189 -10.50 10.51 -5.27
CA SER A 189 -11.73 11.01 -5.87
C SER A 189 -11.50 11.99 -7.04
N GLU A 190 -10.38 12.74 -7.01
CA GLU A 190 -9.98 13.68 -8.06
C GLU A 190 -9.25 13.01 -9.22
N SER A 191 -8.53 11.91 -8.93
CA SER A 191 -7.60 11.26 -9.85
C SER A 191 -7.97 9.80 -10.02
N ARG A 192 -8.66 9.40 -11.04
CA ARG A 192 -9.25 8.06 -11.28
C ARG A 192 -8.27 6.90 -11.42
N PHE A 193 -7.25 6.82 -10.56
CA PHE A 193 -6.37 5.65 -10.48
C PHE A 193 -7.00 4.53 -9.65
N SER A 194 -6.59 3.29 -9.86
CA SER A 194 -6.94 2.18 -8.97
C SER A 194 -5.96 2.15 -7.80
N LEU A 195 -6.44 1.81 -6.60
CA LEU A 195 -5.62 1.77 -5.39
C LEU A 195 -5.55 0.35 -4.83
N LEU A 196 -4.34 -0.15 -4.58
CA LEU A 196 -4.11 -1.34 -3.76
C LEU A 196 -3.39 -0.92 -2.48
N LEU A 197 -4.12 -0.97 -1.36
CA LEU A 197 -3.65 -0.55 -0.04
C LEU A 197 -3.39 -1.78 0.83
N VAL A 198 -2.16 -2.00 1.25
CA VAL A 198 -1.85 -2.95 2.33
C VAL A 198 -2.10 -2.27 3.67
N SER A 199 -2.98 -2.85 4.48
CA SER A 199 -3.23 -2.40 5.84
C SER A 199 -3.44 -3.59 6.77
N HIS A 200 -3.06 -3.43 8.03
CA HIS A 200 -3.39 -4.36 9.11
C HIS A 200 -4.53 -3.85 9.99
N ASP A 201 -4.95 -2.59 9.79
CA ASP A 201 -6.09 -1.99 10.50
C ASP A 201 -7.39 -2.22 9.73
N LEU A 202 -8.21 -3.14 10.25
CA LEU A 202 -9.51 -3.48 9.66
C LEU A 202 -10.53 -2.35 9.78
N SER A 203 -10.36 -1.41 10.72
CA SER A 203 -11.25 -0.26 10.85
C SER A 203 -11.04 0.74 9.71
N VAL A 204 -9.78 0.96 9.32
CA VAL A 204 -9.42 1.73 8.13
C VAL A 204 -9.94 1.04 6.86
N VAL A 205 -9.71 -0.27 6.74
CA VAL A 205 -10.17 -1.06 5.59
C VAL A 205 -11.68 -0.99 5.43
N SER A 206 -12.45 -1.21 6.51
CA SER A 206 -13.91 -1.20 6.46
C SER A 206 -14.51 0.16 6.08
N ARG A 207 -13.79 1.25 6.35
CA ARG A 207 -14.23 2.62 6.08
C ARG A 207 -13.86 3.13 4.70
N HIS A 208 -12.70 2.72 4.17
CA HIS A 208 -12.10 3.35 2.99
C HIS A 208 -11.93 2.41 1.80
N ALA A 209 -12.07 1.10 1.96
CA ALA A 209 -11.89 0.16 0.87
C ALA A 209 -13.23 -0.35 0.31
N ASP A 210 -13.37 -0.30 -1.02
CA ASP A 210 -14.50 -0.88 -1.74
C ASP A 210 -14.44 -2.42 -1.70
N ARG A 211 -13.23 -2.94 -1.85
CA ARG A 211 -12.94 -4.38 -1.92
C ARG A 211 -11.82 -4.76 -0.98
N VAL A 212 -11.81 -6.04 -0.60
CA VAL A 212 -10.74 -6.63 0.20
C VAL A 212 -10.25 -7.94 -0.41
N ILE A 213 -8.95 -8.16 -0.29
CA ILE A 213 -8.25 -9.42 -0.57
C ILE A 213 -7.63 -9.89 0.74
N CYS A 214 -8.10 -11.02 1.25
CA CYS A 214 -7.58 -11.65 2.46
C CYS A 214 -6.48 -12.63 2.07
N LEU A 215 -5.25 -12.35 2.48
CA LEU A 215 -4.06 -13.11 2.10
C LEU A 215 -3.42 -13.80 3.31
N ASN A 216 -3.15 -15.09 3.17
CA ASN A 216 -2.25 -15.85 4.03
C ASN A 216 -1.53 -16.90 3.19
N ARG A 217 -0.46 -16.52 2.47
CA ARG A 217 0.26 -17.26 1.43
C ARG A 217 -0.62 -17.70 0.24
N ARG A 218 -1.93 -17.77 0.45
CA ARG A 218 -3.01 -18.00 -0.54
C ARG A 218 -4.10 -16.99 -0.27
N ILE A 219 -4.96 -16.78 -1.25
CA ILE A 219 -6.17 -15.99 -1.03
C ILE A 219 -7.15 -16.83 -0.21
N ILE A 220 -7.56 -16.28 0.93
CA ILE A 220 -8.57 -16.84 1.82
C ILE A 220 -9.95 -16.36 1.37
N CYS A 221 -10.08 -15.06 1.11
CA CYS A 221 -11.30 -14.45 0.58
C CYS A 221 -10.96 -13.24 -0.28
N GLN A 222 -11.85 -12.88 -1.20
CA GLN A 222 -11.81 -11.64 -1.95
C GLN A 222 -13.20 -11.22 -2.40
N GLY A 223 -13.50 -9.94 -2.35
CA GLY A 223 -14.83 -9.44 -2.72
C GLY A 223 -15.09 -8.05 -2.16
N ALA A 224 -16.37 -7.66 -2.13
CA ALA A 224 -16.80 -6.42 -1.49
C ALA A 224 -16.44 -6.44 0.01
N THR A 225 -15.91 -5.33 0.52
CA THR A 225 -15.42 -5.25 1.91
C THR A 225 -16.49 -5.63 2.93
N THR A 226 -17.72 -5.17 2.70
CA THR A 226 -18.88 -5.45 3.57
C THR A 226 -19.28 -6.93 3.63
N GLU A 227 -18.97 -7.71 2.59
CA GLU A 227 -19.32 -9.12 2.48
C GLU A 227 -18.16 -10.03 2.97
N MET A 228 -16.93 -9.59 2.85
CA MET A 228 -15.74 -10.42 3.09
C MET A 228 -15.17 -10.29 4.50
N LEU A 229 -15.36 -9.17 5.19
CA LEU A 229 -14.88 -8.99 6.57
C LEU A 229 -15.82 -9.65 7.58
N THR A 230 -15.98 -10.98 7.45
CA THR A 230 -16.79 -11.78 8.40
C THR A 230 -15.91 -12.42 9.47
N PRO A 231 -16.46 -12.75 10.66
CA PRO A 231 -15.72 -13.46 11.70
C PRO A 231 -15.06 -14.75 11.20
N GLU A 232 -15.75 -15.51 10.33
CA GLU A 232 -15.27 -16.77 9.77
C GLU A 232 -14.04 -16.57 8.87
N ASN A 233 -14.06 -15.55 8.02
CA ASN A 233 -12.95 -15.22 7.14
C ASN A 233 -11.75 -14.69 7.93
N LEU A 234 -12.00 -13.92 8.99
CA LEU A 234 -10.97 -13.41 9.89
C LEU A 234 -10.32 -14.55 10.69
N GLU A 235 -11.12 -15.50 11.20
CA GLU A 235 -10.61 -16.69 11.87
C GLU A 235 -9.78 -17.57 10.92
N ALA A 236 -10.24 -17.76 9.68
CA ALA A 236 -9.49 -18.49 8.65
C ALA A 236 -8.16 -17.80 8.28
N MET A 237 -8.10 -16.47 8.35
CA MET A 237 -6.91 -15.69 7.99
C MET A 237 -5.90 -15.62 9.14
N TYR A 238 -6.35 -15.37 10.38
CA TYR A 238 -5.48 -15.13 11.55
C TYR A 238 -5.35 -16.35 12.48
N GLY A 239 -6.17 -17.39 12.30
CA GLY A 239 -6.25 -18.56 13.17
C GLY A 239 -7.29 -18.41 14.31
N SER A 240 -7.64 -19.53 14.93
CA SER A 240 -8.57 -19.59 16.07
C SER A 240 -8.00 -18.79 17.25
N GLY A 241 -8.66 -17.69 17.60
CA GLY A 241 -8.27 -16.77 18.69
C GLY A 241 -8.27 -15.29 18.28
N ALA A 242 -8.48 -14.99 17.01
CA ALA A 242 -8.70 -13.62 16.56
C ALA A 242 -10.14 -13.21 16.85
N HIS A 243 -10.36 -12.47 17.91
CA HIS A 243 -11.66 -11.85 18.20
C HIS A 243 -11.65 -10.40 17.73
N LEU A 244 -12.60 -10.02 16.86
CA LEU A 244 -12.94 -8.62 16.65
C LEU A 244 -13.53 -8.10 17.98
N VAL A 245 -12.77 -7.28 18.68
CA VAL A 245 -13.34 -6.48 19.76
C VAL A 245 -14.16 -5.38 19.10
N SER A 246 -15.44 -5.67 18.87
CA SER A 246 -16.42 -4.67 18.47
C SER A 246 -16.66 -3.77 19.69
N HIS A 247 -16.03 -2.61 19.72
CA HIS A 247 -16.49 -1.54 20.57
C HIS A 247 -17.82 -1.04 19.99
N GLY A 248 -18.86 -0.99 20.86
CA GLY A 248 -20.22 -0.59 20.49
C GLY A 248 -20.28 0.81 19.86
N PRO A 249 -21.46 1.29 19.46
CA PRO A 249 -21.68 2.35 18.47
C PRO A 249 -21.19 3.76 18.83
N ALA A 250 -20.29 3.91 19.81
CA ALA A 250 -19.74 5.22 20.20
C ALA A 250 -18.33 5.51 19.61
N ASP A 251 -17.46 4.51 19.31
CA ASP A 251 -16.04 4.80 19.08
C ASP A 251 -15.45 4.25 17.78
N GLY A 252 -16.13 3.41 17.00
CA GLY A 252 -15.73 3.01 15.64
C GLY A 252 -14.33 2.36 15.48
N SER A 253 -13.64 1.97 16.55
CA SER A 253 -12.30 1.41 16.50
C SER A 253 -12.28 -0.06 16.92
N GLY A 254 -12.16 -0.95 15.95
CA GLY A 254 -11.89 -2.36 16.19
C GLY A 254 -10.39 -2.64 16.14
N HIS A 255 -9.79 -3.04 17.24
CA HIS A 255 -8.40 -3.51 17.27
C HIS A 255 -8.34 -5.02 17.39
N LEU A 256 -7.50 -5.65 16.56
CA LEU A 256 -7.11 -7.04 16.69
C LEU A 256 -5.98 -7.13 17.74
N HIS A 257 -6.28 -7.75 18.88
CA HIS A 257 -5.22 -8.17 19.78
C HIS A 257 -4.74 -9.58 19.39
N PRO A 258 -3.42 -9.79 19.21
CA PRO A 258 -2.89 -11.14 19.10
C PRO A 258 -3.13 -11.89 20.42
N PRO A 259 -3.30 -13.22 20.39
CA PRO A 259 -3.47 -14.01 21.61
C PRO A 259 -2.22 -13.82 22.51
N PRO A 260 -2.38 -13.82 23.83
CA PRO A 260 -1.28 -13.75 24.76
C PRO A 260 -0.30 -14.91 24.49
N ALA A 261 0.99 -14.62 24.48
CA ALA A 261 2.02 -15.65 24.35
C ALA A 261 1.81 -16.67 25.47
N ALA A 262 1.76 -17.96 25.11
CA ALA A 262 1.67 -19.04 26.07
C ALA A 262 2.90 -18.96 26.99
N ASP A 263 2.68 -18.65 28.26
CA ASP A 263 3.71 -18.67 29.29
C ASP A 263 4.31 -20.09 29.35
N GLY A 264 5.56 -20.17 28.97
CA GLY A 264 6.35 -21.39 29.09
C GLY A 264 6.45 -21.80 30.57
N ASP A 265 5.89 -22.92 30.84
CA ASP A 265 5.88 -23.60 32.16
C ASP A 265 7.27 -23.70 32.74
N GLY A 266 7.52 -22.91 33.78
CA GLY A 266 8.79 -22.92 34.53
C GLY A 266 8.91 -24.17 35.35
N ASN A 267 9.63 -25.16 34.84
CA ASN A 267 10.02 -26.35 35.59
C ASN A 267 11.02 -25.96 36.69
N LYS A 268 10.53 -25.81 37.93
CA LYS A 268 11.32 -25.89 39.15
C LYS A 268 11.65 -27.36 39.39
N ARG A 269 12.93 -27.71 39.34
CA ARG A 269 13.48 -28.86 40.04
C ARG A 269 14.65 -28.37 40.88
N ASP A 270 14.50 -28.67 42.16
CA ASP A 270 15.43 -28.83 43.26
C ASP A 270 16.93 -28.53 43.00
#